data_bf78fab7ddf425a423f2932abc86ee5a
#
_entry.id   bf78fab7ddf425a423f2932abc86ee5a
#
_cell.length_a   1.000
_cell.length_b   1.000
_cell.length_c   1.000
_cell.angle_alpha   90.00
_cell.angle_beta   90.00
_cell.angle_gamma   90.00
#
_symmetry.space_group_name_H-M   'P 1'
#
loop_
_entity.id
_entity.type
_entity.pdbx_description
1 polymer ?
#
loop_
_entity_poly.entity_id
_entity_poly.type
_entity_poly.pdbx_seq_one_letter_code
_entity_poly.pdbx_strand_id
1 'polypeptide(L)'
;MEKFSLINKDRSRIKVFEPFEDVSKPSPSIDAMMISYGCIYKRSIKPVMKGSRVETIEAARKEYAELLKEGWKKTSIFNSYF
;
A
#
# COMPACT_ATOMS: atom_id res chain seq x y z
N MET A 1 3.26 -11.92 -6.04
CA MET A 1 2.34 -10.92 -5.45
C MET A 1 2.67 -9.56 -6.03
N GLU A 2 1.69 -8.86 -6.55
CA GLU A 2 1.91 -7.58 -7.20
C GLU A 2 1.63 -6.42 -6.26
N LYS A 3 2.25 -5.28 -6.55
CA LYS A 3 1.99 -4.04 -5.86
C LYS A 3 0.58 -3.55 -6.20
N PHE A 4 -0.15 -3.06 -5.20
CA PHE A 4 -1.47 -2.49 -5.42
C PHE A 4 -1.70 -1.32 -4.48
N SER A 5 -2.63 -0.46 -4.86
CA SER A 5 -2.97 0.74 -4.08
C SER A 5 -4.43 0.74 -3.71
N LEU A 6 -4.73 1.24 -2.51
CA LEU A 6 -6.09 1.47 -2.04
C LEU A 6 -6.29 2.95 -1.78
N ILE A 7 -7.46 3.43 -2.13
CA ILE A 7 -7.87 4.81 -1.93
C ILE A 7 -9.11 4.83 -1.03
N ASN A 8 -9.17 5.78 -0.10
CA ASN A 8 -10.31 5.86 0.80
C ASN A 8 -11.54 6.45 0.11
N LYS A 9 -12.68 6.41 0.82
CA LYS A 9 -13.97 6.75 0.25
C LYS A 9 -14.05 8.18 -0.30
N ASP A 10 -13.46 9.14 0.38
CA ASP A 10 -13.47 10.55 -0.06
C ASP A 10 -12.28 10.92 -0.93
N ARG A 11 -11.44 9.93 -1.27
CA ARG A 11 -10.28 10.08 -2.15
C ARG A 11 -9.23 11.06 -1.63
N SER A 12 -9.08 11.14 -0.33
CA SER A 12 -8.12 12.03 0.31
C SER A 12 -6.87 11.31 0.80
N ARG A 13 -6.92 9.98 0.92
CA ARG A 13 -5.80 9.17 1.42
C ARG A 13 -5.57 7.96 0.55
N ILE A 14 -4.30 7.55 0.50
CA ILE A 14 -3.88 6.39 -0.28
C ILE A 14 -2.98 5.51 0.59
N LYS A 15 -3.08 4.19 0.38
CA LYS A 15 -2.12 3.22 0.93
C LYS A 15 -1.64 2.33 -0.20
N VAL A 16 -0.34 2.11 -0.25
CA VAL A 16 0.29 1.28 -1.27
C VAL A 16 0.88 0.05 -0.58
N PHE A 17 0.46 -1.13 -1.04
CA PHE A 17 0.93 -2.41 -0.53
C PHE A 17 1.87 -3.00 -1.57
N GLU A 18 3.12 -3.27 -1.17
CA GLU A 18 4.06 -3.89 -2.09
C GLU A 18 4.85 -5.00 -1.40
N PRO A 19 5.18 -6.08 -2.13
CA PRO A 19 5.97 -7.17 -1.57
C PRO A 19 7.32 -6.66 -1.12
N PHE A 20 7.75 -7.13 0.06
CA PHE A 20 9.05 -6.80 0.62
C PHE A 20 9.88 -8.08 0.69
N GLU A 21 10.98 -8.11 -0.05
CA GLU A 21 11.88 -9.24 -0.09
C GLU A 21 13.06 -9.01 0.83
N ASP A 22 13.29 -9.96 1.74
CA ASP A 22 14.43 -9.90 2.64
C ASP A 22 15.65 -10.52 1.96
N VAL A 23 16.48 -9.68 1.36
CA VAL A 23 17.66 -10.12 0.63
C VAL A 23 18.80 -10.56 1.54
N SER A 24 18.68 -10.39 2.85
CA SER A 24 19.70 -10.86 3.80
C SER A 24 19.65 -12.36 4.01
N LYS A 25 18.58 -13.02 3.60
CA LYS A 25 18.41 -14.47 3.73
C LYS A 25 19.14 -15.21 2.60
N PRO A 26 19.67 -16.41 2.88
CA PRO A 26 20.32 -17.22 1.84
C PRO A 26 19.41 -17.54 0.64
N SER A 27 18.10 -17.69 0.90
CA SER A 27 17.09 -17.91 -0.15
C SER A 27 16.07 -16.78 -0.02
N PRO A 28 16.24 -15.67 -0.74
CA PRO A 28 15.30 -14.57 -0.66
C PRO A 28 13.87 -15.01 -0.95
N SER A 29 12.93 -14.58 -0.12
CA SER A 29 11.52 -14.91 -0.28
C SER A 29 10.67 -13.71 0.11
N ILE A 30 9.47 -13.66 -0.47
CA ILE A 30 8.51 -12.59 -0.13
C ILE A 30 7.73 -13.08 1.09
N ASP A 31 8.14 -12.66 2.28
CA ASP A 31 7.50 -13.03 3.53
C ASP A 31 6.95 -11.82 4.31
N ALA A 32 7.02 -10.65 3.69
CA ALA A 32 6.54 -9.41 4.29
C ALA A 32 5.99 -8.47 3.22
N MET A 33 5.28 -7.45 3.67
CA MET A 33 4.74 -6.40 2.80
C MET A 33 5.18 -5.06 3.33
N MET A 34 5.56 -4.16 2.44
CA MET A 34 5.76 -2.76 2.78
C MET A 34 4.48 -2.02 2.50
N ILE A 35 3.97 -1.31 3.50
CA ILE A 35 2.75 -0.52 3.38
C ILE A 35 3.13 0.95 3.49
N SER A 36 2.97 1.67 2.39
CA SER A 36 3.23 3.10 2.34
C SER A 36 1.91 3.83 2.42
N TYR A 37 1.90 4.99 3.06
CA TYR A 37 0.69 5.78 3.20
C TYR A 37 0.93 7.22 2.82
N GLY A 38 -0.10 7.89 2.33
CA GLY A 38 0.01 9.25 1.88
C GLY A 38 -1.34 9.94 1.76
N CYS A 39 -1.29 11.19 1.31
CA CYS A 39 -2.46 12.02 1.13
C CYS A 39 -2.59 12.45 -0.32
N ILE A 40 -3.84 12.62 -0.77
CA ILE A 40 -4.16 13.09 -2.11
C ILE A 40 -4.75 14.48 -1.98
N TYR A 41 -4.09 15.45 -2.59
CA TYR A 41 -4.55 16.84 -2.58
C TYR A 41 -5.22 17.19 -3.90
N LYS A 42 -6.26 17.99 -3.86
CA LYS A 42 -7.09 18.32 -5.03
C LYS A 42 -6.30 18.85 -6.22
N ARG A 43 -5.22 19.57 -5.98
CA ARG A 43 -4.42 20.20 -7.03
C ARG A 43 -3.18 19.41 -7.42
N SER A 44 -3.00 18.27 -6.82
CA SER A 44 -1.83 17.42 -7.08
C SER A 44 -2.18 16.31 -8.03
N ILE A 45 -1.35 16.08 -9.05
CA ILE A 45 -1.57 15.00 -10.00
C ILE A 45 -1.09 13.65 -9.46
N LYS A 46 -0.30 13.67 -8.38
CA LYS A 46 0.14 12.45 -7.71
C LYS A 46 0.07 12.63 -6.20
N PRO A 47 -0.11 11.53 -5.45
CA PRO A 47 -0.21 11.61 -4.00
C PRO A 47 1.12 12.03 -3.36
N VAL A 48 1.03 12.63 -2.17
CA VAL A 48 2.19 12.96 -1.37
C VAL A 48 2.34 11.88 -0.32
N MET A 49 3.40 11.06 -0.43
CA MET A 49 3.63 9.97 0.50
C MET A 49 4.21 10.50 1.80
N LYS A 50 3.67 10.01 2.92
CA LYS A 50 4.05 10.48 4.27
C LYS A 50 4.97 9.52 5.00
N GLY A 51 4.89 8.23 4.69
CA GLY A 51 5.74 7.25 5.34
C GLY A 51 5.42 5.84 4.90
N SER A 52 6.17 4.89 5.45
CA SER A 52 5.98 3.48 5.15
C SER A 52 6.38 2.63 6.36
N ARG A 53 5.89 1.39 6.38
CA ARG A 53 6.29 0.41 7.38
C ARG A 53 6.26 -0.98 6.75
N VAL A 54 7.01 -1.90 7.36
CA VAL A 54 7.03 -3.30 6.92
C VAL A 54 6.18 -4.11 7.89
N GLU A 55 5.31 -4.94 7.36
CA GLU A 55 4.42 -5.80 8.12
C GLU A 55 4.51 -7.24 7.62
N THR A 56 4.11 -8.20 8.46
CA THR A 56 3.97 -9.58 8.00
C THR A 56 2.86 -9.64 6.96
N ILE A 57 2.90 -10.69 6.12
CA ILE A 57 1.85 -10.89 5.11
C ILE A 57 0.48 -11.04 5.79
N GLU A 58 0.43 -11.72 6.95
CA GLU A 58 -0.83 -11.89 7.68
C GLU A 58 -1.39 -10.56 8.18
N ALA A 59 -0.53 -9.72 8.76
CA ALA A 59 -0.94 -8.39 9.24
C ALA A 59 -1.40 -7.51 8.07
N ALA A 60 -0.69 -7.57 6.94
CA ALA A 60 -1.05 -6.81 5.75
C ALA A 60 -2.40 -7.24 5.20
N ARG A 61 -2.66 -8.55 5.16
CA ARG A 61 -3.96 -9.08 4.70
C ARG A 61 -5.10 -8.64 5.61
N LYS A 62 -4.86 -8.63 6.91
CA LYS A 62 -5.86 -8.18 7.88
C LYS A 62 -6.17 -6.70 7.69
N GLU A 63 -5.14 -5.87 7.54
CA GLU A 63 -5.32 -4.44 7.29
C GLU A 63 -6.08 -4.20 5.98
N TYR A 64 -5.72 -4.91 4.92
CA TYR A 64 -6.40 -4.83 3.64
C TYR A 64 -7.89 -5.12 3.79
N ALA A 65 -8.24 -6.20 4.48
CA ALA A 65 -9.64 -6.57 4.69
C ALA A 65 -10.40 -5.50 5.48
N GLU A 66 -9.77 -4.94 6.51
CA GLU A 66 -10.37 -3.88 7.33
C GLU A 66 -10.61 -2.62 6.51
N LEU A 67 -9.64 -2.24 5.67
CA LEU A 67 -9.78 -1.06 4.82
C LEU A 67 -10.93 -1.22 3.82
N LEU A 68 -11.09 -2.41 3.23
CA LEU A 68 -12.22 -2.67 2.34
C LEU A 68 -13.56 -2.51 3.06
N LYS A 69 -13.63 -2.94 4.32
CA LYS A 69 -14.86 -2.77 5.13
C LYS A 69 -15.14 -1.30 5.40
N GLU A 70 -14.11 -0.48 5.48
CA GLU A 70 -14.24 0.96 5.70
C GLU A 70 -14.57 1.74 4.43
N GLY A 71 -14.69 1.04 3.29
CA GLY A 71 -15.05 1.66 2.03
C GLY A 71 -13.89 2.01 1.12
N TRP A 72 -12.66 1.63 1.49
CA TRP A 72 -11.50 1.82 0.61
C TRP A 72 -11.64 0.92 -0.63
N LYS A 73 -11.13 1.38 -1.75
CA LYS A 73 -11.19 0.65 -3.01
C LYS A 73 -9.83 0.57 -3.66
N LYS A 74 -9.58 -0.51 -4.40
CA LYS A 74 -8.37 -0.62 -5.21
C LYS A 74 -8.37 0.43 -6.30
N THR A 75 -7.21 1.00 -6.56
CA THR A 75 -7.01 1.93 -7.67
C THR A 75 -5.70 1.63 -8.35
N SER A 76 -5.67 1.73 -9.67
CA SER A 76 -4.46 1.58 -10.46
C SER A 76 -3.89 2.93 -10.88
N ILE A 77 -4.63 4.01 -10.64
CA ILE A 77 -4.31 5.33 -11.17
C ILE A 77 -2.97 5.88 -10.68
N PHE A 78 -2.58 5.48 -9.45
CA PHE A 78 -1.35 5.96 -8.83
C PHE A 78 -0.21 4.94 -8.83
N ASN A 79 -0.41 3.75 -9.40
CA ASN A 79 0.60 2.70 -9.35
C ASN A 79 1.88 3.06 -10.09
N SER A 80 1.79 3.89 -11.11
CA SER A 80 2.96 4.31 -11.89
C SER A 80 3.85 5.32 -11.17
N TYR A 81 3.42 5.85 -10.04
CA TYR A 81 4.19 6.84 -9.28
C TYR A 81 5.03 6.23 -8.16
N PHE A 82 5.03 4.92 -8.00
CA PHE A 82 5.72 4.26 -6.89
C PHE A 82 6.68 3.19 -7.35
#